data_f7e2961a8fc458f6cc744202535bf340
#
_entry.id   f7e2961a8fc458f6cc744202535bf340
#
_cell.length_a   1.000
_cell.length_b   1.000
_cell.length_c   1.000
_cell.angle_alpha   90.00
_cell.angle_beta   90.00
_cell.angle_gamma   90.00
#
_symmetry.space_group_name_H-M   'P 1'
#
loop_
_entity.id
_entity.type
_entity.pdbx_description
1 polymer ?
#
loop_
_entity_poly.entity_id
_entity_poly.type
_entity_poly.pdbx_seq_one_letter_code
_entity_poly.pdbx_strand_id
1 'polypeptide(L)'
;MHYHGLIWLLVFALAFRYGLPWFLAHQRKKRLAASGIGDIDTMNGKAFEQYLEVLFGKLGYRVERTRYVGDYGADLITRKDGVKTVIQAKRYGKAVGIKAVQEAVAAKGMYGCTEAMVVTNSSYTRAAVELARANRVVLWDRDRLVETLLSVRGETGAMPLATQTPAPQLPLTNPLASVAPTCATCGVQVSEKVQQYSMAHSERFSGAIHCFEHQKVVRRNAV
;
A
#
# COMPACT_ATOMS: atom_id res chain seq x y z
N MET A 1 -30.85 -5.51 -56.37
CA MET A 1 -29.62 -4.76 -56.03
C MET A 1 -29.65 -4.02 -54.69
N HIS A 2 -30.67 -4.18 -53.84
CA HIS A 2 -30.81 -3.39 -52.57
C HIS A 2 -30.17 -4.01 -51.32
N TYR A 3 -29.76 -5.27 -51.35
CA TYR A 3 -29.26 -5.97 -50.13
C TYR A 3 -27.85 -5.57 -49.74
N HIS A 4 -26.99 -5.11 -50.65
CA HIS A 4 -25.64 -4.72 -50.35
C HIS A 4 -25.59 -3.48 -49.44
N GLY A 5 -26.48 -2.51 -49.59
CA GLY A 5 -26.57 -1.34 -48.72
C GLY A 5 -26.96 -1.69 -47.27
N LEU A 6 -27.88 -2.66 -47.11
CA LEU A 6 -28.34 -3.12 -45.79
C LEU A 6 -27.21 -3.85 -45.03
N ILE A 7 -26.45 -4.66 -45.78
CA ILE A 7 -25.30 -5.40 -45.20
C ILE A 7 -24.22 -4.42 -44.71
N TRP A 8 -23.89 -3.40 -45.50
CA TRP A 8 -22.92 -2.39 -45.10
C TRP A 8 -23.39 -1.55 -43.90
N LEU A 9 -24.66 -1.22 -43.79
CA LEU A 9 -25.23 -0.56 -42.61
C LEU A 9 -25.14 -1.43 -41.36
N LEU A 10 -25.42 -2.72 -41.47
CA LEU A 10 -25.27 -3.66 -40.36
C LEU A 10 -23.80 -3.83 -39.92
N VAL A 11 -22.89 -3.96 -40.87
CA VAL A 11 -21.43 -4.04 -40.57
C VAL A 11 -20.95 -2.76 -39.88
N PHE A 12 -21.41 -1.58 -40.39
CA PHE A 12 -21.05 -0.31 -39.78
C PHE A 12 -21.63 -0.14 -38.36
N ALA A 13 -22.87 -0.57 -38.13
CA ALA A 13 -23.53 -0.55 -36.86
C ALA A 13 -22.82 -1.49 -35.86
N LEU A 14 -22.41 -2.68 -36.30
CA LEU A 14 -21.64 -3.63 -35.47
C LEU A 14 -20.23 -3.09 -35.17
N ALA A 15 -19.54 -2.54 -36.16
CA ALA A 15 -18.23 -1.94 -35.97
C ALA A 15 -18.29 -0.74 -35.00
N PHE A 16 -19.32 0.10 -35.10
CA PHE A 16 -19.54 1.20 -34.17
C PHE A 16 -19.91 0.72 -32.77
N ARG A 17 -20.79 -0.28 -32.67
CA ARG A 17 -21.28 -0.87 -31.40
C ARG A 17 -20.19 -1.55 -30.59
N TYR A 18 -19.25 -2.22 -31.24
CA TYR A 18 -18.19 -3.02 -30.59
C TYR A 18 -16.80 -2.44 -30.77
N GLY A 19 -16.49 -1.83 -31.91
CA GLY A 19 -15.17 -1.28 -32.22
C GLY A 19 -14.87 0.00 -31.47
N LEU A 20 -15.83 0.93 -31.38
CA LEU A 20 -15.64 2.20 -30.68
C LEU A 20 -15.36 2.01 -29.16
N PRO A 21 -16.15 1.24 -28.40
CA PRO A 21 -15.87 1.00 -26.98
C PRO A 21 -14.54 0.27 -26.77
N TRP A 22 -14.18 -0.68 -27.63
CA TRP A 22 -12.87 -1.34 -27.59
C TRP A 22 -11.73 -0.35 -27.84
N PHE A 23 -11.85 0.50 -28.85
CA PHE A 23 -10.85 1.54 -29.17
C PHE A 23 -10.69 2.54 -28.01
N LEU A 24 -11.78 3.03 -27.44
CA LEU A 24 -11.75 3.94 -26.29
C LEU A 24 -11.12 3.29 -25.05
N ALA A 25 -11.43 2.02 -24.78
CA ALA A 25 -10.82 1.26 -23.70
C ALA A 25 -9.30 1.09 -23.93
N HIS A 26 -8.87 0.81 -25.16
CA HIS A 26 -7.47 0.70 -25.52
C HIS A 26 -6.70 2.02 -25.35
N GLN A 27 -7.28 3.14 -25.82
CA GLN A 27 -6.71 4.48 -25.62
C GLN A 27 -6.61 4.83 -24.12
N ARG A 28 -7.62 4.51 -23.33
CA ARG A 28 -7.59 4.72 -21.88
C ARG A 28 -6.48 3.92 -21.21
N LYS A 29 -6.31 2.64 -21.56
CA LYS A 29 -5.20 1.82 -21.03
C LYS A 29 -3.83 2.40 -21.42
N LYS A 30 -3.66 2.91 -22.63
CA LYS A 30 -2.42 3.58 -23.04
C LYS A 30 -2.12 4.84 -22.20
N ARG A 31 -3.14 5.69 -21.96
CA ARG A 31 -2.99 6.89 -21.11
C ARG A 31 -2.62 6.51 -19.68
N LEU A 32 -3.33 5.56 -19.08
CA LEU A 32 -3.00 5.07 -17.73
C LEU A 32 -1.58 4.50 -17.66
N ALA A 33 -1.15 3.77 -18.68
CA ALA A 33 0.20 3.22 -18.76
C ALA A 33 1.29 4.31 -18.83
N ALA A 34 0.96 5.51 -19.29
CA ALA A 34 1.86 6.66 -19.36
C ALA A 34 1.78 7.58 -18.13
N SER A 35 0.77 7.40 -17.27
CA SER A 35 0.57 8.24 -16.08
C SER A 35 1.71 8.13 -15.10
N GLY A 36 2.15 9.26 -14.57
CA GLY A 36 3.14 9.36 -13.51
C GLY A 36 2.52 9.48 -12.12
N ILE A 37 3.36 9.61 -11.10
CA ILE A 37 2.90 9.73 -9.72
C ILE A 37 2.04 10.98 -9.49
N GLY A 38 2.34 12.09 -10.15
CA GLY A 38 1.53 13.32 -10.09
C GLY A 38 0.11 13.12 -10.62
N ASP A 39 -0.02 12.35 -11.70
CA ASP A 39 -1.34 12.01 -12.27
C ASP A 39 -2.13 11.12 -11.30
N ILE A 40 -1.46 10.18 -10.61
CA ILE A 40 -2.07 9.29 -9.62
C ILE A 40 -2.70 10.08 -8.48
N ASP A 41 -2.05 11.15 -8.03
CA ASP A 41 -2.55 12.00 -6.95
C ASP A 41 -3.84 12.74 -7.31
N THR A 42 -4.14 12.89 -8.60
CA THR A 42 -5.38 13.52 -9.08
C THR A 42 -6.48 12.50 -9.43
N MET A 43 -6.16 11.21 -9.48
CA MET A 43 -7.13 10.16 -9.78
C MET A 43 -8.18 10.02 -8.68
N ASN A 44 -9.40 9.61 -9.04
CA ASN A 44 -10.35 9.05 -8.09
C ASN A 44 -10.03 7.58 -7.80
N GLY A 45 -10.66 6.97 -6.78
CA GLY A 45 -10.39 5.60 -6.37
C GLY A 45 -10.49 4.59 -7.52
N LYS A 46 -11.58 4.67 -8.32
CA LYS A 46 -11.81 3.77 -9.46
C LYS A 46 -10.75 3.90 -10.57
N ALA A 47 -10.27 5.12 -10.81
CA ALA A 47 -9.19 5.36 -11.77
C ALA A 47 -7.87 4.76 -11.26
N PHE A 48 -7.62 4.85 -9.95
CA PHE A 48 -6.45 4.26 -9.31
C PHE A 48 -6.46 2.73 -9.37
N GLU A 49 -7.60 2.07 -9.10
CA GLU A 49 -7.76 0.63 -9.28
C GLU A 49 -7.45 0.19 -10.73
N GLN A 50 -7.99 0.91 -11.72
CA GLN A 50 -7.72 0.65 -13.13
C GLN A 50 -6.26 0.89 -13.52
N TYR A 51 -5.63 1.87 -12.89
CA TYR A 51 -4.21 2.13 -13.05
C TYR A 51 -3.37 0.96 -12.53
N LEU A 52 -3.67 0.47 -11.32
CA LEU A 52 -3.00 -0.69 -10.74
C LEU A 52 -3.20 -1.96 -11.57
N GLU A 53 -4.40 -2.19 -12.16
CA GLU A 53 -4.62 -3.29 -13.11
C GLU A 53 -3.60 -3.25 -14.26
N VAL A 54 -3.39 -2.06 -14.85
CA VAL A 54 -2.42 -1.88 -15.93
C VAL A 54 -0.99 -2.06 -15.45
N LEU A 55 -0.65 -1.50 -14.28
CA LEU A 55 0.69 -1.58 -13.69
C LEU A 55 1.07 -3.05 -13.38
N PHE A 56 0.22 -3.79 -12.67
CA PHE A 56 0.48 -5.19 -12.37
C PHE A 56 0.51 -6.06 -13.64
N GLY A 57 -0.31 -5.73 -14.64
CA GLY A 57 -0.22 -6.36 -15.96
C GLY A 57 1.14 -6.19 -16.63
N LYS A 58 1.72 -4.98 -16.57
CA LYS A 58 3.09 -4.70 -17.06
C LYS A 58 4.17 -5.43 -16.27
N LEU A 59 3.94 -5.69 -14.98
CA LEU A 59 4.83 -6.48 -14.12
C LEU A 59 4.71 -8.00 -14.37
N GLY A 60 3.90 -8.43 -15.34
CA GLY A 60 3.72 -9.83 -15.72
C GLY A 60 2.71 -10.59 -14.86
N TYR A 61 1.87 -9.89 -14.08
CA TYR A 61 0.77 -10.52 -13.35
C TYR A 61 -0.45 -10.69 -14.25
N ARG A 62 -1.16 -11.80 -14.13
CA ARG A 62 -2.53 -11.92 -14.59
C ARG A 62 -3.43 -11.25 -13.58
N VAL A 63 -4.18 -10.22 -14.02
CA VAL A 63 -5.01 -9.37 -13.14
C VAL A 63 -6.48 -9.55 -13.46
N GLU A 64 -7.29 -9.74 -12.42
CA GLU A 64 -8.75 -9.78 -12.48
C GLU A 64 -9.29 -8.73 -11.51
N ARG A 65 -10.23 -7.88 -11.96
CA ARG A 65 -10.94 -6.96 -11.05
C ARG A 65 -12.10 -7.68 -10.39
N THR A 66 -12.30 -7.39 -9.13
CA THR A 66 -13.47 -7.86 -8.39
C THR A 66 -14.73 -7.10 -8.80
N ARG A 67 -15.90 -7.60 -8.42
CA ARG A 67 -17.17 -6.91 -8.64
C ARG A 67 -17.24 -5.69 -7.70
N TYR A 68 -17.79 -4.59 -8.19
CA TYR A 68 -17.86 -3.32 -7.47
C TYR A 68 -18.80 -3.35 -6.23
N VAL A 69 -19.68 -4.33 -6.11
CA VAL A 69 -20.62 -4.49 -4.99
C VAL A 69 -20.39 -5.85 -4.35
N GLY A 70 -20.16 -5.87 -3.05
CA GLY A 70 -19.92 -7.11 -2.31
C GLY A 70 -18.52 -7.70 -2.54
N ASP A 71 -17.52 -6.84 -2.79
CA ASP A 71 -16.12 -7.20 -3.06
C ASP A 71 -15.33 -7.59 -1.81
N TYR A 72 -15.97 -7.57 -0.65
CA TYR A 72 -15.35 -7.90 0.66
C TYR A 72 -14.03 -7.16 0.93
N GLY A 73 -13.85 -5.99 0.31
CA GLY A 73 -12.63 -5.20 0.42
C GLY A 73 -11.48 -5.64 -0.49
N ALA A 74 -11.78 -6.30 -1.62
CA ALA A 74 -10.81 -6.61 -2.66
C ALA A 74 -11.10 -5.80 -3.91
N ASP A 75 -10.14 -5.03 -4.40
CA ASP A 75 -10.26 -4.30 -5.66
C ASP A 75 -9.72 -5.11 -6.84
N LEU A 76 -8.61 -5.84 -6.62
CA LEU A 76 -7.96 -6.67 -7.64
C LEU A 76 -7.57 -8.03 -7.05
N ILE A 77 -7.57 -9.04 -7.93
CA ILE A 77 -6.94 -10.33 -7.69
C ILE A 77 -5.86 -10.52 -8.73
N THR A 78 -4.65 -10.84 -8.29
CA THR A 78 -3.51 -11.07 -9.17
C THR A 78 -2.98 -12.49 -9.04
N ARG A 79 -2.40 -12.99 -10.14
CA ARG A 79 -1.73 -14.30 -10.18
C ARG A 79 -0.40 -14.17 -10.91
N LYS A 80 0.65 -14.69 -10.28
CA LYS A 80 1.98 -14.82 -10.86
C LYS A 80 2.74 -15.95 -10.19
N ASP A 81 3.44 -16.78 -10.94
CA ASP A 81 4.29 -17.86 -10.45
C ASP A 81 3.58 -18.81 -9.45
N GLY A 82 2.31 -19.10 -9.70
CA GLY A 82 1.48 -19.95 -8.85
C GLY A 82 0.90 -19.25 -7.61
N VAL A 83 1.33 -18.02 -7.31
CA VAL A 83 0.84 -17.23 -6.17
C VAL A 83 -0.40 -16.45 -6.57
N LYS A 84 -1.45 -16.53 -5.74
CA LYS A 84 -2.68 -15.75 -5.87
C LYS A 84 -2.75 -14.71 -4.76
N THR A 85 -2.74 -13.43 -5.14
CA THR A 85 -2.71 -12.29 -4.21
C THR A 85 -3.97 -11.46 -4.38
N VAL A 86 -4.64 -11.12 -3.26
CA VAL A 86 -5.69 -10.10 -3.22
C VAL A 86 -5.05 -8.73 -2.97
N ILE A 87 -5.52 -7.72 -3.69
CA ILE A 87 -5.02 -6.35 -3.57
C ILE A 87 -6.18 -5.41 -3.20
N GLN A 88 -5.98 -4.65 -2.13
CA GLN A 88 -6.80 -3.51 -1.73
C GLN A 88 -6.08 -2.22 -2.14
N ALA A 89 -6.75 -1.39 -2.91
CA ALA A 89 -6.23 -0.10 -3.38
C ALA A 89 -6.80 1.05 -2.55
N LYS A 90 -5.97 1.96 -2.08
CA LYS A 90 -6.41 3.16 -1.33
C LYS A 90 -5.75 4.42 -1.90
N ARG A 91 -6.48 5.19 -2.72
CA ARG A 91 -6.04 6.51 -3.18
C ARG A 91 -6.45 7.56 -2.15
N TYR A 92 -5.53 7.94 -1.27
CA TYR A 92 -5.76 8.88 -0.18
C TYR A 92 -4.75 10.02 -0.19
N GLY A 93 -5.17 11.22 0.27
CA GLY A 93 -4.27 12.35 0.51
C GLY A 93 -3.62 12.35 1.90
N LYS A 94 -3.90 11.33 2.73
CA LYS A 94 -3.38 11.16 4.10
C LYS A 94 -3.04 9.70 4.35
N ALA A 95 -2.35 9.42 5.47
CA ALA A 95 -1.94 8.08 5.84
C ALA A 95 -3.13 7.10 5.95
N VAL A 96 -2.95 5.90 5.37
CA VAL A 96 -3.92 4.81 5.37
C VAL A 96 -3.88 4.08 6.71
N GLY A 97 -5.04 3.91 7.34
CA GLY A 97 -5.21 3.26 8.64
C GLY A 97 -5.44 1.75 8.55
N ILE A 98 -5.67 1.15 9.73
CA ILE A 98 -5.84 -0.31 9.92
C ILE A 98 -6.98 -0.91 9.09
N LYS A 99 -8.03 -0.14 8.78
CA LYS A 99 -9.21 -0.61 8.05
C LYS A 99 -8.85 -1.25 6.71
N ALA A 100 -7.93 -0.65 5.95
CA ALA A 100 -7.49 -1.19 4.67
C ALA A 100 -6.80 -2.56 4.80
N VAL A 101 -6.03 -2.74 5.89
CA VAL A 101 -5.38 -4.03 6.19
C VAL A 101 -6.42 -5.07 6.58
N GLN A 102 -7.40 -4.71 7.41
CA GLN A 102 -8.50 -5.60 7.81
C GLN A 102 -9.33 -6.05 6.59
N GLU A 103 -9.64 -5.14 5.67
CA GLU A 103 -10.32 -5.42 4.41
C GLU A 103 -9.52 -6.43 3.57
N ALA A 104 -8.20 -6.22 3.40
CA ALA A 104 -7.34 -7.13 2.65
C ALA A 104 -7.23 -8.52 3.30
N VAL A 105 -7.16 -8.60 4.64
CA VAL A 105 -7.14 -9.88 5.38
C VAL A 105 -8.44 -10.65 5.20
N ALA A 106 -9.58 -9.98 5.32
CA ALA A 106 -10.90 -10.59 5.13
C ALA A 106 -11.07 -11.11 3.69
N ALA A 107 -10.70 -10.28 2.70
CA ALA A 107 -10.76 -10.63 1.29
C ALA A 107 -9.84 -11.81 0.93
N LYS A 108 -8.66 -11.92 1.56
CA LYS A 108 -7.74 -13.05 1.37
C LYS A 108 -8.43 -14.40 1.56
N GLY A 109 -9.15 -14.55 2.68
CA GLY A 109 -9.92 -15.76 2.98
C GLY A 109 -11.07 -15.98 2.01
N MET A 110 -11.84 -14.92 1.74
CA MET A 110 -13.03 -14.99 0.89
C MET A 110 -12.73 -15.42 -0.55
N TYR A 111 -11.61 -14.90 -1.11
CA TYR A 111 -11.21 -15.22 -2.49
C TYR A 111 -10.23 -16.41 -2.60
N GLY A 112 -9.93 -17.09 -1.50
CA GLY A 112 -8.95 -18.18 -1.48
C GLY A 112 -7.60 -17.75 -2.02
N CYS A 113 -7.12 -16.58 -1.59
CA CYS A 113 -5.80 -16.07 -1.95
C CYS A 113 -4.75 -16.54 -0.95
N THR A 114 -3.52 -16.77 -1.44
CA THR A 114 -2.37 -17.14 -0.58
C THR A 114 -1.76 -15.92 0.07
N GLU A 115 -1.88 -14.76 -0.60
CA GLU A 115 -1.31 -13.48 -0.15
C GLU A 115 -2.35 -12.37 -0.16
N ALA A 116 -2.08 -11.34 0.64
CA ALA A 116 -2.84 -10.09 0.65
C ALA A 116 -1.88 -8.89 0.56
N MET A 117 -2.30 -7.86 -0.16
CA MET A 117 -1.56 -6.63 -0.36
C MET A 117 -2.46 -5.42 -0.22
N VAL A 118 -1.95 -4.33 0.35
CA VAL A 118 -2.56 -3.00 0.26
C VAL A 118 -1.64 -2.09 -0.51
N VAL A 119 -2.18 -1.33 -1.45
CA VAL A 119 -1.43 -0.37 -2.28
C VAL A 119 -2.02 1.01 -2.12
N THR A 120 -1.17 2.02 -1.86
CA THR A 120 -1.59 3.41 -1.74
C THR A 120 -0.63 4.38 -2.43
N ASN A 121 -1.14 5.54 -2.85
CA ASN A 121 -0.34 6.68 -3.28
C ASN A 121 0.18 7.54 -2.11
N SER A 122 -0.05 7.14 -0.88
CA SER A 122 0.29 7.85 0.34
C SER A 122 1.17 6.99 1.26
N SER A 123 1.14 7.24 2.55
CA SER A 123 1.83 6.47 3.59
C SER A 123 0.85 5.62 4.40
N TYR A 124 1.37 4.86 5.37
CA TYR A 124 0.57 4.08 6.32
C TYR A 124 0.72 4.62 7.74
N THR A 125 -0.33 4.48 8.55
CA THR A 125 -0.22 4.73 9.99
C THR A 125 0.63 3.62 10.64
N ARG A 126 1.27 3.92 11.78
CA ARG A 126 2.03 2.93 12.54
C ARG A 126 1.20 1.69 12.88
N ALA A 127 -0.05 1.88 13.33
CA ALA A 127 -0.96 0.79 13.64
C ALA A 127 -1.28 -0.08 12.41
N ALA A 128 -1.41 0.51 11.20
CA ALA A 128 -1.61 -0.24 9.98
C ALA A 128 -0.39 -1.10 9.63
N VAL A 129 0.83 -0.57 9.81
CA VAL A 129 2.08 -1.32 9.58
C VAL A 129 2.20 -2.49 10.58
N GLU A 130 1.92 -2.26 11.85
CA GLU A 130 1.94 -3.30 12.90
C GLU A 130 0.93 -4.42 12.59
N LEU A 131 -0.31 -4.04 12.22
CA LEU A 131 -1.34 -5.02 11.85
C LEU A 131 -0.99 -5.80 10.58
N ALA A 132 -0.45 -5.13 9.56
CA ALA A 132 -0.02 -5.77 8.33
C ALA A 132 1.08 -6.80 8.57
N ARG A 133 2.07 -6.46 9.41
CA ARG A 133 3.13 -7.40 9.81
C ARG A 133 2.57 -8.64 10.51
N ALA A 134 1.66 -8.47 11.48
CA ALA A 134 1.03 -9.56 12.21
C ALA A 134 0.23 -10.51 11.30
N ASN A 135 -0.37 -9.99 10.22
CA ASN A 135 -1.21 -10.76 9.30
C ASN A 135 -0.50 -11.12 7.98
N ARG A 136 0.80 -10.82 7.85
CA ARG A 136 1.58 -11.05 6.62
C ARG A 136 0.93 -10.40 5.39
N VAL A 137 0.46 -9.15 5.55
CA VAL A 137 -0.07 -8.32 4.46
C VAL A 137 1.06 -7.46 3.92
N VAL A 138 1.26 -7.49 2.60
CA VAL A 138 2.26 -6.67 1.92
C VAL A 138 1.73 -5.24 1.79
N LEU A 139 2.55 -4.27 2.15
CA LEU A 139 2.20 -2.85 2.01
C LEU A 139 3.06 -2.21 0.92
N TRP A 140 2.39 -1.60 -0.07
CA TRP A 140 3.00 -0.71 -1.04
C TRP A 140 2.56 0.71 -0.77
N ASP A 141 3.45 1.51 -0.23
CA ASP A 141 3.28 2.95 -0.04
C ASP A 141 3.65 3.73 -1.31
N ARG A 142 3.67 5.06 -1.19
CA ARG A 142 4.04 5.96 -2.27
C ARG A 142 5.44 5.67 -2.81
N ASP A 143 6.41 5.46 -1.93
CA ASP A 143 7.82 5.30 -2.33
C ASP A 143 7.99 4.01 -3.12
N ARG A 144 7.41 2.91 -2.65
CA ARG A 144 7.41 1.63 -3.36
C ARG A 144 6.68 1.70 -4.69
N LEU A 145 5.58 2.45 -4.76
CA LEU A 145 4.84 2.66 -6.00
C LEU A 145 5.69 3.44 -7.02
N VAL A 146 6.39 4.51 -6.60
CA VAL A 146 7.30 5.29 -7.44
C VAL A 146 8.45 4.42 -7.96
N GLU A 147 9.13 3.67 -7.10
CA GLU A 147 10.21 2.74 -7.50
C GLU A 147 9.73 1.76 -8.58
N THR A 148 8.55 1.18 -8.36
CA THR A 148 7.95 0.24 -9.31
C THR A 148 7.64 0.90 -10.65
N LEU A 149 7.14 2.14 -10.64
CA LEU A 149 6.88 2.90 -11.85
C LEU A 149 8.13 3.18 -12.66
N LEU A 150 9.19 3.61 -11.99
CA LEU A 150 10.48 3.87 -12.62
C LEU A 150 11.05 2.59 -13.25
N SER A 151 10.97 1.45 -12.55
CA SER A 151 11.45 0.17 -13.06
C SER A 151 10.69 -0.28 -14.31
N VAL A 152 9.36 -0.11 -14.35
CA VAL A 152 8.51 -0.47 -15.50
C VAL A 152 8.76 0.45 -16.72
N ARG A 153 9.22 1.68 -16.49
CA ARG A 153 9.56 2.63 -17.55
C ARG A 153 10.97 2.43 -18.13
N GLY A 154 11.80 1.63 -17.48
CA GLY A 154 13.21 1.47 -17.86
C GLY A 154 14.06 2.69 -17.52
N GLU A 155 13.57 3.61 -16.69
CA GLU A 155 14.29 4.82 -16.27
C GLU A 155 15.25 4.55 -15.10
N THR A 156 15.20 3.38 -14.51
CA THR A 156 16.17 2.89 -13.53
C THR A 156 16.95 1.74 -14.17
N GLY A 157 18.27 1.88 -14.23
CA GLY A 157 19.16 0.76 -14.54
C GLY A 157 18.80 -0.40 -13.60
N ALA A 158 18.47 -1.54 -14.21
CA ALA A 158 17.93 -2.75 -13.61
C ALA A 158 18.31 -2.96 -12.13
N MET A 159 17.40 -2.60 -11.22
CA MET A 159 17.34 -3.32 -9.96
C MET A 159 16.35 -4.47 -10.17
N PRO A 160 16.77 -5.72 -9.99
CA PRO A 160 15.86 -6.86 -10.02
C PRO A 160 14.77 -6.60 -8.99
N LEU A 161 13.53 -6.91 -9.37
CA LEU A 161 12.43 -7.06 -8.41
C LEU A 161 12.95 -8.05 -7.35
N ALA A 162 13.44 -7.53 -6.24
CA ALA A 162 13.87 -8.37 -5.15
C ALA A 162 12.65 -9.22 -4.80
N THR A 163 12.75 -10.51 -5.11
CA THR A 163 11.97 -11.56 -4.48
C THR A 163 11.83 -11.11 -3.03
N GLN A 164 10.61 -10.79 -2.60
CA GLN A 164 10.39 -10.42 -1.21
C GLN A 164 10.86 -11.60 -0.36
N THR A 165 12.10 -11.53 0.04
CA THR A 165 12.56 -12.25 1.22
C THR A 165 11.54 -11.92 2.31
N PRO A 166 10.95 -12.91 2.99
CA PRO A 166 10.11 -12.65 4.15
C PRO A 166 10.85 -11.64 4.99
N ALA A 167 10.11 -10.61 5.46
CA ALA A 167 10.63 -9.47 6.21
C ALA A 167 11.86 -9.87 7.04
N PRO A 168 12.96 -9.08 7.00
CA PRO A 168 14.18 -9.48 7.66
C PRO A 168 13.83 -9.99 9.07
N GLN A 169 13.97 -11.27 9.29
CA GLN A 169 14.12 -11.78 10.63
C GLN A 169 15.35 -11.04 11.13
N LEU A 170 15.14 -10.14 12.07
CA LEU A 170 16.24 -9.52 12.81
C LEU A 170 17.17 -10.64 13.22
N PRO A 171 18.46 -10.61 12.86
CA PRO A 171 19.40 -11.55 13.43
C PRO A 171 19.33 -11.40 14.93
N LEU A 172 18.99 -12.48 15.61
CA LEU A 172 19.20 -12.63 17.03
C LEU A 172 20.72 -12.72 17.26
N THR A 173 21.42 -11.60 17.10
CA THR A 173 22.74 -11.38 17.71
C THR A 173 23.26 -10.04 17.22
N ASN A 174 23.01 -8.99 17.97
CA ASN A 174 23.87 -7.82 17.97
C ASN A 174 24.36 -7.60 19.41
N PRO A 175 25.58 -7.99 19.75
CA PRO A 175 26.16 -7.71 21.06
C PRO A 175 26.78 -6.32 21.06
N LEU A 176 25.98 -5.27 20.88
CA LEU A 176 26.27 -3.86 21.18
C LEU A 176 25.01 -3.02 20.90
N ALA A 177 23.83 -3.52 21.33
CA ALA A 177 22.67 -2.65 21.42
C ALA A 177 22.90 -1.72 22.62
N SER A 178 23.00 -0.44 22.35
CA SER A 178 22.82 0.59 23.38
C SER A 178 21.56 0.25 24.17
N VAL A 179 21.70 0.03 25.46
CA VAL A 179 20.60 -0.31 26.36
C VAL A 179 19.52 0.74 26.16
N ALA A 180 18.35 0.34 25.67
CA ALA A 180 17.24 1.25 25.49
C ALA A 180 16.95 1.93 26.82
N PRO A 181 16.83 3.28 26.87
CA PRO A 181 16.68 4.01 28.10
C PRO A 181 15.43 3.56 28.85
N THR A 182 15.57 3.33 30.16
CA THR A 182 14.50 2.87 31.03
C THR A 182 14.05 3.98 31.97
N CYS A 183 12.81 3.93 32.41
CA CYS A 183 12.27 4.85 33.40
C CYS A 183 12.96 4.62 34.75
N ALA A 184 13.52 5.66 35.34
CA ALA A 184 14.20 5.59 36.65
C ALA A 184 13.31 5.11 37.82
N THR A 185 11.97 5.24 37.67
CA THR A 185 11.03 4.87 38.73
C THR A 185 10.48 3.45 38.59
N CYS A 186 10.18 2.99 37.37
CA CYS A 186 9.53 1.68 37.18
C CYS A 186 10.27 0.72 36.24
N GLY A 187 11.44 1.10 35.71
CA GLY A 187 12.24 0.22 34.85
C GLY A 187 11.68 -0.03 33.45
N VAL A 188 10.51 0.51 33.10
CA VAL A 188 9.89 0.31 31.77
C VAL A 188 10.71 1.04 30.72
N GLN A 189 10.96 0.40 29.59
CA GLN A 189 11.63 1.02 28.45
C GLN A 189 10.83 2.22 27.94
N VAL A 190 11.51 3.33 27.69
CA VAL A 190 10.90 4.56 27.20
C VAL A 190 11.28 4.82 25.73
N SER A 191 10.37 5.42 24.99
CA SER A 191 10.63 5.80 23.61
C SER A 191 11.66 6.95 23.56
N GLU A 192 12.35 7.06 22.43
CA GLU A 192 13.32 8.12 22.17
C GLU A 192 12.75 9.53 22.40
N LYS A 193 11.50 9.77 22.04
CA LYS A 193 10.80 11.03 22.27
C LYS A 193 10.61 11.35 23.75
N VAL A 194 10.31 10.34 24.56
CA VAL A 194 10.15 10.48 26.02
C VAL A 194 11.52 10.72 26.69
N GLN A 195 12.57 10.08 26.19
CA GLN A 195 13.95 10.32 26.61
C GLN A 195 14.37 11.76 26.30
N GLN A 196 14.21 12.21 25.05
CA GLN A 196 14.54 13.57 24.62
C GLN A 196 13.78 14.62 25.43
N TYR A 197 12.50 14.38 25.72
CA TYR A 197 11.70 15.28 26.55
C TYR A 197 12.23 15.35 27.99
N SER A 198 12.57 14.20 28.60
CA SER A 198 13.16 14.16 29.96
C SER A 198 14.50 14.87 30.02
N MET A 199 15.34 14.69 28.99
CA MET A 199 16.65 15.34 28.91
C MET A 199 16.55 16.86 28.67
N ALA A 200 15.64 17.29 27.81
CA ALA A 200 15.37 18.71 27.54
C ALA A 200 14.86 19.47 28.79
N HIS A 201 14.29 18.75 29.76
CA HIS A 201 13.75 19.27 31.00
C HIS A 201 14.48 18.67 32.22
N SER A 202 15.80 18.54 32.11
CA SER A 202 16.66 17.89 33.13
C SER A 202 16.55 18.50 34.52
N GLU A 203 16.42 19.81 34.63
CA GLU A 203 16.21 20.53 35.90
C GLU A 203 14.94 20.03 36.62
N ARG A 204 13.87 19.73 35.86
CA ARG A 204 12.60 19.27 36.40
C ARG A 204 12.59 17.79 36.82
N PHE A 205 13.37 16.99 36.15
CA PHE A 205 13.44 15.54 36.35
C PHE A 205 14.74 15.12 37.05
N SER A 206 15.48 16.06 37.60
CA SER A 206 16.76 15.84 38.27
C SER A 206 17.75 15.02 37.44
N GLY A 207 17.73 15.21 36.11
CA GLY A 207 18.58 14.47 35.18
C GLY A 207 18.13 13.04 34.89
N ALA A 208 17.03 12.57 35.48
CA ALA A 208 16.52 11.21 35.30
C ALA A 208 15.50 11.09 34.17
N ILE A 209 15.47 9.93 33.51
CA ILE A 209 14.49 9.63 32.47
C ILE A 209 13.26 9.01 33.12
N HIS A 210 12.09 9.60 32.92
CA HIS A 210 10.82 9.09 33.43
C HIS A 210 9.85 8.75 32.30
N CYS A 211 9.11 7.65 32.40
CA CYS A 211 8.01 7.33 31.49
C CYS A 211 6.88 8.35 31.64
N PHE A 212 5.99 8.42 30.66
CA PHE A 212 4.93 9.42 30.59
C PHE A 212 4.06 9.50 31.87
N GLU A 213 3.77 8.35 32.50
CA GLU A 213 3.00 8.31 33.74
C GLU A 213 3.79 8.92 34.92
N HIS A 214 5.07 8.59 35.05
CA HIS A 214 5.91 9.13 36.14
C HIS A 214 6.30 10.58 35.91
N GLN A 215 6.37 11.07 34.68
CA GLN A 215 6.51 12.50 34.40
C GLN A 215 5.33 13.34 34.95
N LYS A 216 4.12 12.75 34.99
CA LYS A 216 2.93 13.41 35.59
C LYS A 216 3.03 13.50 37.12
N VAL A 217 3.58 12.45 37.75
CA VAL A 217 3.73 12.40 39.22
C VAL A 217 4.78 13.41 39.71
N VAL A 218 5.95 13.45 39.05
CA VAL A 218 7.00 14.45 39.34
C VAL A 218 6.49 15.88 39.18
N ARG A 219 5.53 16.09 38.28
CA ARG A 219 4.85 17.39 38.10
C ARG A 219 4.02 17.84 39.30
N ARG A 220 3.48 16.90 40.08
CA ARG A 220 2.63 17.21 41.25
C ARG A 220 3.41 17.52 42.52
N ASN A 221 4.66 17.07 42.60
CA ASN A 221 5.50 17.21 43.80
C ASN A 221 6.47 18.42 43.72
N ALA A 222 6.39 19.20 42.63
CA ALA A 222 7.23 20.40 42.40
C ALA A 222 6.49 21.74 42.60
N VAL A 223 5.43 21.74 43.47
CA VAL A 223 4.69 22.94 43.92
C VAL A 223 4.84 23.08 45.43
#